data_dd33c38f9212169647eaf2f53c885763
#
_entry.id   dd33c38f9212169647eaf2f53c885763
#
_cell.length_a   1.000
_cell.length_b   1.000
_cell.length_c   1.000
_cell.angle_alpha   90.00
_cell.angle_beta   90.00
_cell.angle_gamma   90.00
#
_symmetry.space_group_name_H-M   'P 1'
#
loop_
_entity.id
_entity.type
_entity.pdbx_description
1 polymer ?
#
loop_
_entity_poly.entity_id
_entity_poly.type
_entity_poly.pdbx_seq_one_letter_code
_entity_poly.pdbx_strand_id
1 'polypeptide(L)'
;MSEAAAALRFTPALSRQLLSLTLAIATVGLQALMVAPLLTDMARDLAVGPAAIGRAVGLYGAGVAVAALIAAPRLDAWPRRRALALALAALGLALAGCALAADAVMLAVAMAACGLAAGVILPATYALAGDLAPQELRSRAVGRVIVGWSVAMVLGVPAAALLAEQLGWRGAYAVIAGVAGLAALAVLRLPAARQPEGARLVPYRVALAQPGVVRLLVMTLAYMMAFYGCYTFLTDHLRATDDLGPSLGGWISLSYGLGFGVAVLGDGLLDRWGPWRVAAPAFLVLAGLMLLLPLAAAESPWAVVVLALPWGVVNHFGLNVLVSLLSSGEPALRGAVMGLYSAVTYIAHFLAGAGLGLVYAGAGFTAVAVIAAAGLAVAATMAMLPAVRRV
;
A
#
# COMPACT_ATOMS: atom_id res chain seq x y z
N MET A 1 35.08 -14.09 15.85
CA MET A 1 34.10 -13.20 15.21
C MET A 1 34.56 -11.78 15.49
N SER A 2 35.00 -11.01 14.50
CA SER A 2 35.61 -9.71 14.74
C SER A 2 34.55 -8.67 15.20
N GLU A 3 35.00 -7.65 15.96
CA GLU A 3 34.16 -6.52 16.41
C GLU A 3 33.37 -5.87 15.25
N ALA A 4 33.92 -5.87 14.03
CA ALA A 4 33.26 -5.40 12.83
C ALA A 4 32.01 -6.22 12.45
N ALA A 5 31.96 -7.53 12.73
CA ALA A 5 30.79 -8.38 12.49
C ALA A 5 29.70 -8.21 13.57
N ALA A 6 30.09 -7.81 14.79
CA ALA A 6 29.14 -7.49 15.87
C ALA A 6 28.45 -6.12 15.64
N ALA A 7 29.16 -5.14 15.05
CA ALA A 7 28.63 -3.83 14.71
C ALA A 7 27.52 -3.86 13.64
N LEU A 8 27.38 -4.96 12.87
CA LEU A 8 26.36 -5.13 11.81
C LEU A 8 25.07 -5.80 12.30
N ARG A 9 24.89 -6.02 13.60
CA ARG A 9 23.67 -6.63 14.16
C ARG A 9 22.82 -5.60 14.91
N PHE A 10 21.51 -5.73 14.80
CA PHE A 10 20.59 -4.96 15.65
C PHE A 10 20.71 -5.38 17.10
N THR A 11 20.83 -4.42 17.99
CA THR A 11 20.72 -4.68 19.43
C THR A 11 19.31 -5.14 19.78
N PRO A 12 19.11 -5.89 20.88
CA PRO A 12 17.76 -6.27 21.33
C PRO A 12 16.85 -5.06 21.57
N ALA A 13 17.41 -3.94 22.03
CA ALA A 13 16.67 -2.69 22.23
C ALA A 13 16.21 -2.12 20.90
N LEU A 14 17.09 -1.97 19.91
CA LEU A 14 16.75 -1.48 18.58
C LEU A 14 15.73 -2.41 17.89
N SER A 15 15.89 -3.74 18.02
CA SER A 15 14.94 -4.70 17.45
C SER A 15 13.52 -4.52 17.98
N ARG A 16 13.35 -4.27 19.29
CA ARG A 16 12.05 -3.97 19.91
C ARG A 16 11.47 -2.64 19.42
N GLN A 17 12.31 -1.62 19.27
CA GLN A 17 11.90 -0.32 18.72
C GLN A 17 11.41 -0.45 17.28
N LEU A 18 12.15 -1.16 16.43
CA LEU A 18 11.75 -1.42 15.05
C LEU A 18 10.47 -2.27 14.97
N LEU A 19 10.23 -3.19 15.89
CA LEU A 19 8.99 -3.97 15.96
C LEU A 19 7.77 -3.04 16.18
N SER A 20 7.88 -2.05 17.06
CA SER A 20 6.80 -1.05 17.27
C SER A 20 6.51 -0.26 15.99
N LEU A 21 7.53 0.09 15.21
CA LEU A 21 7.39 0.77 13.94
C LEU A 21 6.85 -0.18 12.83
N THR A 22 7.24 -1.45 12.84
CA THR A 22 6.68 -2.48 11.96
C THR A 22 5.18 -2.65 12.21
N LEU A 23 4.75 -2.64 13.48
CA LEU A 23 3.33 -2.68 13.85
C LEU A 23 2.57 -1.47 13.31
N ALA A 24 3.15 -0.26 13.35
CA ALA A 24 2.54 0.94 12.78
C ALA A 24 2.32 0.79 11.27
N ILE A 25 3.31 0.29 10.52
CA ILE A 25 3.17 0.03 9.07
C ILE A 25 2.16 -1.10 8.81
N ALA A 26 2.20 -2.17 9.60
CA ALA A 26 1.24 -3.27 9.47
C ALA A 26 -0.21 -2.80 9.69
N THR A 27 -0.43 -1.90 10.65
CA THR A 27 -1.76 -1.32 10.91
C THR A 27 -2.25 -0.49 9.72
N VAL A 28 -1.39 0.33 9.11
CA VAL A 28 -1.75 1.10 7.90
C VAL A 28 -1.98 0.18 6.71
N GLY A 29 -1.12 -0.82 6.50
CA GLY A 29 -1.26 -1.79 5.41
C GLY A 29 -2.55 -2.61 5.53
N LEU A 30 -2.88 -3.06 6.75
CA LEU A 30 -4.12 -3.76 7.05
C LEU A 30 -5.34 -2.88 6.74
N GLN A 31 -5.37 -1.64 7.25
CA GLN A 31 -6.45 -0.68 6.98
C GLN A 31 -6.63 -0.44 5.46
N ALA A 32 -5.55 -0.31 4.71
CA ALA A 32 -5.61 -0.04 3.27
C ALA A 32 -6.20 -1.19 2.45
N LEU A 33 -6.10 -2.43 2.94
CA LEU A 33 -6.38 -3.64 2.15
C LEU A 33 -7.58 -4.45 2.67
N MET A 34 -7.94 -4.31 3.96
CA MET A 34 -8.99 -5.12 4.58
C MET A 34 -10.40 -4.84 4.05
N VAL A 35 -10.60 -3.72 3.36
CA VAL A 35 -11.93 -3.42 2.78
C VAL A 35 -12.29 -4.43 1.70
N ALA A 36 -11.34 -4.93 0.92
CA ALA A 36 -11.64 -5.86 -0.17
C ALA A 36 -12.42 -7.12 0.26
N PRO A 37 -12.03 -7.88 1.30
CA PRO A 37 -12.82 -8.99 1.81
C PRO A 37 -14.14 -8.57 2.48
N LEU A 38 -14.23 -7.35 3.02
CA LEU A 38 -15.38 -6.86 3.79
C LEU A 38 -16.39 -6.08 2.94
N LEU A 39 -16.08 -5.74 1.70
CA LEU A 39 -16.83 -4.82 0.86
C LEU A 39 -18.29 -5.25 0.70
N THR A 40 -18.54 -6.52 0.41
CA THR A 40 -19.88 -7.09 0.25
C THR A 40 -20.75 -6.91 1.51
N ASP A 41 -20.15 -7.21 2.68
CA ASP A 41 -20.88 -7.11 3.95
C ASP A 41 -21.17 -5.66 4.33
N MET A 42 -20.19 -4.77 4.07
CA MET A 42 -20.36 -3.32 4.26
C MET A 42 -21.45 -2.76 3.33
N ALA A 43 -21.45 -3.15 2.06
CA ALA A 43 -22.44 -2.71 1.08
C ALA A 43 -23.86 -3.18 1.47
N ARG A 44 -23.98 -4.45 1.87
CA ARG A 44 -25.26 -5.05 2.29
C ARG A 44 -25.80 -4.39 3.55
N ASP A 45 -24.97 -4.20 4.57
CA ASP A 45 -25.37 -3.67 5.87
C ASP A 45 -25.71 -2.17 5.82
N LEU A 46 -25.03 -1.39 4.99
CA LEU A 46 -25.31 0.03 4.76
C LEU A 46 -26.38 0.26 3.67
N ALA A 47 -26.96 -0.82 3.12
CA ALA A 47 -27.97 -0.80 2.06
C ALA A 47 -27.54 0.03 0.83
N VAL A 48 -26.29 -0.10 0.41
CA VAL A 48 -25.71 0.61 -0.76
C VAL A 48 -25.05 -0.36 -1.73
N GLY A 49 -24.84 0.09 -2.98
CA GLY A 49 -24.08 -0.72 -3.94
C GLY A 49 -22.56 -0.71 -3.66
N PRO A 50 -21.83 -1.72 -4.20
CA PRO A 50 -20.38 -1.86 -4.04
C PRO A 50 -19.59 -0.61 -4.44
N ALA A 51 -20.04 0.13 -5.46
CA ALA A 51 -19.43 1.39 -5.89
C ALA A 51 -19.45 2.49 -4.81
N ALA A 52 -20.43 2.49 -3.90
CA ALA A 52 -20.48 3.45 -2.80
C ALA A 52 -19.35 3.17 -1.79
N ILE A 53 -19.11 1.90 -1.48
CA ILE A 53 -17.98 1.49 -0.65
C ILE A 53 -16.65 1.76 -1.37
N GLY A 54 -16.57 1.48 -2.68
CA GLY A 54 -15.43 1.84 -3.52
C GLY A 54 -15.09 3.34 -3.45
N ARG A 55 -16.10 4.23 -3.46
CA ARG A 55 -15.87 5.68 -3.27
C ARG A 55 -15.29 5.99 -1.88
N ALA A 56 -15.78 5.34 -0.83
CA ALA A 56 -15.23 5.51 0.52
C ALA A 56 -13.73 5.08 0.57
N VAL A 57 -13.40 3.95 -0.05
CA VAL A 57 -12.01 3.48 -0.22
C VAL A 57 -11.19 4.49 -1.04
N GLY A 58 -11.77 5.04 -2.10
CA GLY A 58 -11.13 6.09 -2.89
C GLY A 58 -10.79 7.31 -2.03
N LEU A 59 -11.71 7.76 -1.17
CA LEU A 59 -11.47 8.91 -0.28
C LEU A 59 -10.36 8.65 0.75
N TYR A 60 -10.15 7.41 1.20
CA TYR A 60 -8.93 7.04 1.92
C TYR A 60 -7.69 7.36 1.09
N GLY A 61 -7.63 6.93 -0.17
CA GLY A 61 -6.51 7.24 -1.07
C GLY A 61 -6.30 8.75 -1.25
N ALA A 62 -7.37 9.52 -1.47
CA ALA A 62 -7.30 10.98 -1.57
C ALA A 62 -6.74 11.60 -0.28
N GLY A 63 -7.19 11.15 0.88
CA GLY A 63 -6.67 11.60 2.18
C GLY A 63 -5.17 11.36 2.34
N VAL A 64 -4.68 10.16 1.97
CA VAL A 64 -3.24 9.85 2.00
C VAL A 64 -2.46 10.76 1.05
N ALA A 65 -2.94 10.94 -0.19
CA ALA A 65 -2.27 11.80 -1.18
C ALA A 65 -2.17 13.25 -0.70
N VAL A 66 -3.26 13.81 -0.16
CA VAL A 66 -3.29 15.16 0.41
C VAL A 66 -2.31 15.29 1.58
N ALA A 67 -2.33 14.35 2.52
CA ALA A 67 -1.44 14.39 3.67
C ALA A 67 0.04 14.21 3.26
N ALA A 68 0.34 13.32 2.31
CA ALA A 68 1.70 13.12 1.82
C ALA A 68 2.28 14.38 1.15
N LEU A 69 1.46 15.12 0.40
CA LEU A 69 1.91 16.34 -0.30
C LEU A 69 1.98 17.57 0.61
N ILE A 70 1.05 17.69 1.57
CA ILE A 70 0.88 18.92 2.35
C ILE A 70 1.41 18.79 3.76
N ALA A 71 1.09 17.70 4.46
CA ALA A 71 1.42 17.52 5.86
C ALA A 71 2.84 16.99 6.07
N ALA A 72 3.25 15.98 5.29
CA ALA A 72 4.54 15.34 5.49
C ALA A 72 5.73 16.31 5.45
N PRO A 73 5.83 17.28 4.49
CA PRO A 73 6.91 18.26 4.50
C PRO A 73 6.92 19.20 5.71
N ARG A 74 5.75 19.49 6.29
CA ARG A 74 5.63 20.38 7.46
C ARG A 74 5.93 19.67 8.78
N LEU A 75 5.84 18.36 8.81
CA LEU A 75 6.09 17.55 10.01
C LEU A 75 7.58 17.38 10.31
N ASP A 76 8.46 17.74 9.40
CA ASP A 76 9.90 17.76 9.66
C ASP A 76 10.30 18.76 10.78
N ALA A 77 9.44 19.76 11.07
CA ALA A 77 9.61 20.68 12.19
C ALA A 77 9.10 20.12 13.55
N TRP A 78 8.36 19.00 13.54
CA TRP A 78 7.76 18.41 14.74
C TRP A 78 8.58 17.21 15.25
N PRO A 79 8.59 16.93 16.57
CA PRO A 79 9.20 15.72 17.09
C PRO A 79 8.53 14.47 16.47
N ARG A 80 9.24 13.78 15.55
CA ARG A 80 8.72 12.67 14.73
C ARG A 80 7.98 11.63 15.54
N ARG A 81 8.48 11.30 16.74
CA ARG A 81 7.83 10.36 17.67
C ARG A 81 6.43 10.82 18.06
N ARG A 82 6.27 12.11 18.43
CA ARG A 82 4.96 12.66 18.84
C ARG A 82 4.01 12.76 17.65
N ALA A 83 4.50 13.24 16.51
CA ALA A 83 3.73 13.31 15.28
C ALA A 83 3.20 11.93 14.85
N LEU A 84 4.06 10.91 14.89
CA LEU A 84 3.67 9.52 14.58
C LEU A 84 2.66 8.96 15.58
N ALA A 85 2.86 9.16 16.87
CA ALA A 85 1.94 8.67 17.89
C ALA A 85 0.56 9.34 17.80
N LEU A 86 0.50 10.67 17.55
CA LEU A 86 -0.74 11.40 17.34
C LEU A 86 -1.45 10.95 16.06
N ALA A 87 -0.71 10.71 14.97
CA ALA A 87 -1.29 10.21 13.74
C ALA A 87 -1.85 8.77 13.90
N LEU A 88 -1.17 7.90 14.65
CA LEU A 88 -1.68 6.56 14.99
C LEU A 88 -2.94 6.63 15.88
N ALA A 89 -2.97 7.53 16.85
CA ALA A 89 -4.16 7.76 17.66
C ALA A 89 -5.33 8.29 16.82
N ALA A 90 -5.05 9.24 15.91
CA ALA A 90 -6.05 9.74 14.96
C ALA A 90 -6.55 8.63 14.02
N LEU A 91 -5.65 7.74 13.55
CA LEU A 91 -6.05 6.55 12.78
C LEU A 91 -6.97 5.65 13.60
N GLY A 92 -6.64 5.38 14.86
CA GLY A 92 -7.50 4.59 15.76
C GLY A 92 -8.89 5.19 15.94
N LEU A 93 -8.99 6.51 16.15
CA LEU A 93 -10.26 7.21 16.23
C LEU A 93 -11.05 7.16 14.92
N ALA A 94 -10.38 7.32 13.79
CA ALA A 94 -11.02 7.24 12.46
C ALA A 94 -11.51 5.81 12.17
N LEU A 95 -10.75 4.78 12.55
CA LEU A 95 -11.17 3.37 12.46
C LEU A 95 -12.37 3.08 13.37
N ALA A 96 -12.40 3.64 14.58
CA ALA A 96 -13.60 3.57 15.44
C ALA A 96 -14.78 4.29 14.77
N GLY A 97 -14.57 5.40 14.09
CA GLY A 97 -15.56 6.07 13.26
C GLY A 97 -16.07 5.18 12.12
N CYS A 98 -15.21 4.38 11.48
CA CYS A 98 -15.64 3.39 10.51
C CYS A 98 -16.54 2.30 11.16
N ALA A 99 -16.12 1.79 12.32
CA ALA A 99 -16.91 0.78 13.06
C ALA A 99 -18.30 1.28 13.45
N LEU A 100 -18.44 2.57 13.74
CA LEU A 100 -19.67 3.23 14.16
C LEU A 100 -20.47 3.82 13.00
N ALA A 101 -20.01 3.67 11.74
CA ALA A 101 -20.64 4.28 10.58
C ALA A 101 -22.10 3.78 10.42
N ALA A 102 -23.04 4.70 10.48
CA ALA A 102 -24.46 4.43 10.31
C ALA A 102 -24.88 4.42 8.83
N ASP A 103 -24.12 5.11 7.97
CA ASP A 103 -24.37 5.23 6.54
C ASP A 103 -23.06 5.33 5.75
N ALA A 104 -23.16 5.30 4.43
CA ALA A 104 -22.02 5.35 3.53
C ALA A 104 -21.27 6.70 3.55
N VAL A 105 -21.95 7.80 3.92
CA VAL A 105 -21.31 9.13 4.01
C VAL A 105 -20.41 9.19 5.24
N MET A 106 -20.92 8.75 6.39
CA MET A 106 -20.14 8.65 7.62
C MET A 106 -18.92 7.73 7.43
N LEU A 107 -19.11 6.58 6.77
CA LEU A 107 -18.01 5.69 6.40
C LEU A 107 -16.97 6.41 5.52
N ALA A 108 -17.41 7.13 4.49
CA ALA A 108 -16.53 7.83 3.56
C ALA A 108 -15.71 8.93 4.26
N VAL A 109 -16.33 9.69 5.18
CA VAL A 109 -15.63 10.69 6.01
C VAL A 109 -14.60 10.04 6.93
N ALA A 110 -14.97 8.95 7.60
CA ALA A 110 -14.06 8.20 8.45
C ALA A 110 -12.89 7.60 7.66
N MET A 111 -13.14 7.06 6.45
CA MET A 111 -12.10 6.58 5.54
C MET A 111 -11.16 7.69 5.09
N ALA A 112 -11.67 8.88 4.75
CA ALA A 112 -10.85 10.04 4.43
C ALA A 112 -9.94 10.44 5.61
N ALA A 113 -10.48 10.42 6.83
CA ALA A 113 -9.70 10.68 8.05
C ALA A 113 -8.63 9.59 8.29
N CYS A 114 -8.94 8.31 8.05
CA CYS A 114 -7.93 7.23 8.05
C CYS A 114 -6.81 7.52 7.05
N GLY A 115 -7.15 7.99 5.84
CA GLY A 115 -6.20 8.34 4.80
C GLY A 115 -5.29 9.50 5.22
N LEU A 116 -5.85 10.57 5.77
CA LEU A 116 -5.06 11.71 6.27
C LEU A 116 -4.05 11.27 7.34
N ALA A 117 -4.48 10.40 8.27
CA ALA A 117 -3.60 9.86 9.30
C ALA A 117 -2.50 8.96 8.69
N ALA A 118 -2.85 8.07 7.78
CA ALA A 118 -1.91 7.15 7.12
C ALA A 118 -0.84 7.90 6.31
N GLY A 119 -1.21 9.00 5.64
CA GLY A 119 -0.28 9.84 4.88
C GLY A 119 0.78 10.53 5.73
N VAL A 120 0.53 10.68 7.04
CA VAL A 120 1.51 11.13 8.03
C VAL A 120 2.30 9.95 8.59
N ILE A 121 1.63 8.84 8.92
CA ILE A 121 2.24 7.67 9.57
C ILE A 121 3.37 7.09 8.71
N LEU A 122 3.13 6.91 7.41
CA LEU A 122 4.08 6.24 6.52
C LEU A 122 5.45 6.92 6.50
N PRO A 123 5.59 8.20 6.09
CA PRO A 123 6.89 8.88 6.04
C PRO A 123 7.50 9.06 7.43
N ALA A 124 6.70 9.38 8.46
CA ALA A 124 7.18 9.55 9.82
C ALA A 124 7.79 8.26 10.38
N THR A 125 7.18 7.10 10.08
CA THR A 125 7.67 5.79 10.53
C THR A 125 9.00 5.43 9.88
N TYR A 126 9.14 5.60 8.57
CA TYR A 126 10.39 5.33 7.85
C TYR A 126 11.51 6.26 8.30
N ALA A 127 11.21 7.53 8.47
CA ALA A 127 12.18 8.51 8.97
C ALA A 127 12.65 8.15 10.39
N LEU A 128 11.71 7.84 11.30
CA LEU A 128 12.04 7.48 12.69
C LEU A 128 12.85 6.17 12.76
N ALA A 129 12.57 5.18 11.90
CA ALA A 129 13.34 3.95 11.81
C ALA A 129 14.80 4.23 11.42
N GLY A 130 15.03 5.15 10.48
CA GLY A 130 16.37 5.59 10.09
C GLY A 130 17.08 6.38 11.18
N ASP A 131 16.35 7.20 11.95
CA ASP A 131 16.94 8.03 13.02
C ASP A 131 17.31 7.25 14.28
N LEU A 132 16.60 6.15 14.55
CA LEU A 132 16.89 5.25 15.70
C LEU A 132 18.10 4.33 15.44
N ALA A 133 18.40 4.07 14.17
CA ALA A 133 19.47 3.16 13.79
C ALA A 133 20.82 3.89 13.60
N PRO A 134 21.96 3.27 13.93
CA PRO A 134 23.28 3.73 13.50
C PRO A 134 23.32 3.91 11.96
N GLN A 135 24.20 4.80 11.48
CA GLN A 135 24.27 5.17 10.08
C GLN A 135 24.45 3.95 9.15
N GLU A 136 25.25 2.98 9.56
CA GLU A 136 25.57 1.75 8.83
C GLU A 136 24.37 0.79 8.72
N LEU A 137 23.41 0.91 9.64
CA LEU A 137 22.23 0.04 9.73
C LEU A 137 20.92 0.72 9.24
N ARG A 138 20.96 2.00 8.86
CA ARG A 138 19.75 2.78 8.49
C ARG A 138 18.90 2.10 7.44
N SER A 139 19.47 1.72 6.32
CA SER A 139 18.74 1.05 5.23
C SER A 139 18.13 -0.28 5.67
N ARG A 140 18.85 -1.05 6.48
CA ARG A 140 18.35 -2.32 7.03
C ARG A 140 17.23 -2.11 8.05
N ALA A 141 17.30 -1.05 8.84
CA ALA A 141 16.24 -0.69 9.79
C ALA A 141 14.95 -0.29 9.07
N VAL A 142 15.04 0.55 8.04
CA VAL A 142 13.90 0.92 7.20
C VAL A 142 13.34 -0.31 6.48
N GLY A 143 14.20 -1.15 5.88
CA GLY A 143 13.77 -2.40 5.25
C GLY A 143 13.01 -3.33 6.21
N ARG A 144 13.48 -3.46 7.47
CA ARG A 144 12.79 -4.25 8.49
C ARG A 144 11.38 -3.72 8.81
N VAL A 145 11.20 -2.42 8.83
CA VAL A 145 9.89 -1.80 9.10
C VAL A 145 8.94 -1.96 7.91
N ILE A 146 9.46 -1.93 6.69
CA ILE A 146 8.68 -2.18 5.45
C ILE A 146 8.05 -3.58 5.44
N VAL A 147 8.65 -4.57 6.12
CA VAL A 147 8.06 -5.92 6.30
C VAL A 147 6.64 -5.85 6.90
N GLY A 148 6.29 -4.76 7.59
CA GLY A 148 4.94 -4.52 8.08
C GLY A 148 3.85 -4.64 6.99
N TRP A 149 4.14 -4.28 5.74
CA TRP A 149 3.21 -4.49 4.63
C TRP A 149 2.96 -5.98 4.34
N SER A 150 4.01 -6.80 4.34
CA SER A 150 3.88 -8.25 4.16
C SER A 150 3.12 -8.88 5.33
N VAL A 151 3.39 -8.44 6.57
CA VAL A 151 2.65 -8.87 7.76
C VAL A 151 1.17 -8.53 7.64
N ALA A 152 0.84 -7.33 7.15
CA ALA A 152 -0.55 -6.93 6.90
C ALA A 152 -1.24 -7.85 5.90
N MET A 153 -0.60 -8.18 4.78
CA MET A 153 -1.21 -9.01 3.73
C MET A 153 -1.31 -10.48 4.11
N VAL A 154 -0.25 -11.04 4.72
CA VAL A 154 -0.17 -12.48 4.99
C VAL A 154 -0.92 -12.85 6.26
N LEU A 155 -0.93 -11.99 7.27
CA LEU A 155 -1.56 -12.26 8.57
C LEU A 155 -2.74 -11.31 8.84
N GLY A 156 -2.56 -10.02 8.58
CA GLY A 156 -3.53 -8.99 8.98
C GLY A 156 -4.86 -9.11 8.24
N VAL A 157 -4.84 -9.11 6.90
CA VAL A 157 -6.08 -9.17 6.10
C VAL A 157 -6.82 -10.49 6.29
N PRO A 158 -6.16 -11.68 6.29
CA PRO A 158 -6.84 -12.93 6.66
C PRO A 158 -7.45 -12.90 8.05
N ALA A 159 -6.73 -12.38 9.05
CA ALA A 159 -7.27 -12.27 10.40
C ALA A 159 -8.47 -11.31 10.47
N ALA A 160 -8.44 -10.18 9.76
CA ALA A 160 -9.56 -9.25 9.69
C ALA A 160 -10.79 -9.88 9.01
N ALA A 161 -10.57 -10.69 7.97
CA ALA A 161 -11.64 -11.42 7.30
C ALA A 161 -12.31 -12.46 8.22
N LEU A 162 -11.51 -13.23 8.99
CA LEU A 162 -12.01 -14.18 9.99
C LEU A 162 -12.72 -13.46 11.15
N LEU A 163 -12.18 -12.32 11.61
CA LEU A 163 -12.86 -11.51 12.62
C LEU A 163 -14.22 -11.00 12.13
N ALA A 164 -14.30 -10.62 10.85
CA ALA A 164 -15.53 -10.14 10.24
C ALA A 164 -16.59 -11.25 10.12
N GLU A 165 -16.21 -12.50 9.92
CA GLU A 165 -17.15 -13.64 9.96
C GLU A 165 -17.75 -13.85 11.34
N GLN A 166 -16.99 -13.59 12.40
CA GLN A 166 -17.43 -13.82 13.78
C GLN A 166 -18.12 -12.60 14.42
N LEU A 167 -17.58 -11.41 14.18
CA LEU A 167 -17.96 -10.17 14.85
C LEU A 167 -18.63 -9.14 13.91
N GLY A 168 -18.80 -9.50 12.63
CA GLY A 168 -19.17 -8.57 11.59
C GLY A 168 -18.02 -7.61 11.22
N TRP A 169 -18.17 -6.89 10.10
CA TRP A 169 -17.17 -5.94 9.62
C TRP A 169 -16.91 -4.79 10.63
N ARG A 170 -17.95 -4.35 11.38
CA ARG A 170 -17.78 -3.34 12.43
C ARG A 170 -16.88 -3.82 13.56
N GLY A 171 -17.05 -5.08 13.98
CA GLY A 171 -16.20 -5.70 14.99
C GLY A 171 -14.74 -5.79 14.54
N ALA A 172 -14.48 -6.13 13.27
CA ALA A 172 -13.13 -6.13 12.71
C ALA A 172 -12.50 -4.72 12.76
N TYR A 173 -13.24 -3.67 12.34
CA TYR A 173 -12.77 -2.29 12.46
C TYR A 173 -12.49 -1.86 13.89
N ALA A 174 -13.34 -2.23 14.86
CA ALA A 174 -13.16 -1.91 16.28
C ALA A 174 -11.87 -2.55 16.84
N VAL A 175 -11.60 -3.81 16.51
CA VAL A 175 -10.38 -4.50 16.93
C VAL A 175 -9.14 -3.79 16.35
N ILE A 176 -9.17 -3.42 15.07
CA ILE A 176 -8.05 -2.74 14.41
C ILE A 176 -7.85 -1.33 14.95
N ALA A 177 -8.93 -0.64 15.34
CA ALA A 177 -8.84 0.64 16.07
C ALA A 177 -8.06 0.48 17.38
N GLY A 178 -8.33 -0.59 18.12
CA GLY A 178 -7.57 -0.95 19.32
C GLY A 178 -6.08 -1.21 19.02
N VAL A 179 -5.78 -1.94 17.93
CA VAL A 179 -4.39 -2.18 17.50
C VAL A 179 -3.69 -0.87 17.15
N ALA A 180 -4.35 0.07 16.48
CA ALA A 180 -3.80 1.40 16.19
C ALA A 180 -3.49 2.18 17.49
N GLY A 181 -4.39 2.12 18.48
CA GLY A 181 -4.17 2.69 19.81
C GLY A 181 -2.97 2.07 20.53
N LEU A 182 -2.82 0.75 20.50
CA LEU A 182 -1.66 0.05 21.06
C LEU A 182 -0.36 0.44 20.32
N ALA A 183 -0.39 0.58 18.99
CA ALA A 183 0.73 1.05 18.21
C ALA A 183 1.12 2.49 18.60
N ALA A 184 0.15 3.38 18.81
CA ALA A 184 0.40 4.74 19.29
C ALA A 184 1.10 4.75 20.66
N LEU A 185 0.63 3.94 21.62
CA LEU A 185 1.23 3.80 22.94
C LEU A 185 2.65 3.21 22.87
N ALA A 186 2.86 2.22 21.98
CA ALA A 186 4.18 1.63 21.77
C ALA A 186 5.16 2.65 21.21
N VAL A 187 4.75 3.48 20.26
CA VAL A 187 5.55 4.55 19.68
C VAL A 187 5.89 5.63 20.72
N LEU A 188 4.98 5.99 21.61
CA LEU A 188 5.24 6.96 22.69
C LEU A 188 6.35 6.51 23.65
N ARG A 189 6.58 5.20 23.78
CA ARG A 189 7.66 4.63 24.62
C ARG A 189 9.03 4.60 23.93
N LEU A 190 9.09 4.96 22.63
CA LEU A 190 10.37 5.03 21.92
C LEU A 190 11.21 6.21 22.42
N PRO A 191 12.55 6.13 22.36
CA PRO A 191 13.41 7.26 22.71
C PRO A 191 13.15 8.43 21.74
N ALA A 192 13.42 9.65 22.22
CA ALA A 192 13.43 10.81 21.34
C ALA A 192 14.64 10.70 20.40
N ALA A 193 14.38 10.63 19.10
CA ALA A 193 15.45 10.65 18.11
C ALA A 193 15.89 12.09 17.81
N ARG A 194 17.18 12.29 17.57
CA ARG A 194 17.72 13.58 17.08
C ARG A 194 17.21 13.79 15.65
N GLN A 195 16.56 14.91 15.44
CA GLN A 195 16.20 15.33 14.08
C GLN A 195 17.44 15.90 13.37
N PRO A 196 17.69 15.52 12.11
CA PRO A 196 18.70 16.20 11.31
C PRO A 196 18.28 17.65 11.09
N GLU A 197 19.14 18.59 11.47
CA GLU A 197 18.93 19.99 11.17
C GLU A 197 19.14 20.24 9.67
N GLY A 198 18.21 20.98 9.03
CA GLY A 198 18.47 21.60 7.73
C GLY A 198 18.11 20.83 6.47
N ALA A 199 17.18 19.87 6.50
CA ALA A 199 16.65 19.31 5.27
C ALA A 199 15.93 20.41 4.44
N ARG A 200 16.57 20.88 3.37
CA ARG A 200 15.94 21.84 2.43
C ARG A 200 14.88 21.10 1.63
N LEU A 201 13.64 21.58 1.74
CA LEU A 201 12.54 21.10 0.92
C LEU A 201 12.80 21.48 -0.55
N VAL A 202 12.94 20.47 -1.39
CA VAL A 202 13.04 20.70 -2.84
C VAL A 202 11.62 20.82 -3.39
N PRO A 203 11.29 21.87 -4.14
CA PRO A 203 9.98 22.04 -4.74
C PRO A 203 9.68 20.88 -5.72
N TYR A 204 8.48 20.33 -5.66
CA TYR A 204 8.06 19.22 -6.54
C TYR A 204 8.18 19.53 -8.03
N ARG A 205 8.05 20.81 -8.44
CA ARG A 205 8.26 21.26 -9.82
C ARG A 205 9.67 20.91 -10.35
N VAL A 206 10.68 20.97 -9.49
CA VAL A 206 12.06 20.64 -9.85
C VAL A 206 12.22 19.14 -10.08
N ALA A 207 11.58 18.32 -9.23
CA ALA A 207 11.56 16.88 -9.40
C ALA A 207 10.80 16.45 -10.67
N LEU A 208 9.66 17.09 -10.97
CA LEU A 208 8.87 16.82 -12.19
C LEU A 208 9.61 17.22 -13.48
N ALA A 209 10.49 18.22 -13.41
CA ALA A 209 11.31 18.65 -14.55
C ALA A 209 12.43 17.66 -14.88
N GLN A 210 12.73 16.67 -13.98
CA GLN A 210 13.76 15.69 -14.26
C GLN A 210 13.34 14.75 -15.40
N PRO A 211 14.27 14.47 -16.35
CA PRO A 211 13.98 13.58 -17.47
C PRO A 211 13.53 12.19 -17.01
N GLY A 212 12.39 11.74 -17.51
CA GLY A 212 11.84 10.41 -17.24
C GLY A 212 10.98 10.31 -15.96
N VAL A 213 11.01 11.27 -15.03
CA VAL A 213 10.21 11.20 -13.80
C VAL A 213 8.71 11.17 -14.11
N VAL A 214 8.21 12.05 -14.94
CA VAL A 214 6.78 12.06 -15.32
C VAL A 214 6.36 10.73 -15.95
N ARG A 215 7.20 10.16 -16.85
CA ARG A 215 6.96 8.86 -17.46
C ARG A 215 6.83 7.76 -16.41
N LEU A 216 7.75 7.70 -15.44
CA LEU A 216 7.72 6.72 -14.35
C LEU A 216 6.51 6.91 -13.44
N LEU A 217 6.08 8.16 -13.19
CA LEU A 217 4.87 8.45 -12.42
C LEU A 217 3.59 8.01 -13.14
N VAL A 218 3.53 8.17 -14.48
CA VAL A 218 2.39 7.66 -15.29
C VAL A 218 2.36 6.13 -15.26
N MET A 219 3.53 5.47 -15.39
CA MET A 219 3.63 4.02 -15.23
C MET A 219 3.18 3.57 -13.84
N THR A 220 3.57 4.31 -12.79
CA THR A 220 3.13 4.06 -11.40
C THR A 220 1.62 4.20 -11.26
N LEU A 221 1.03 5.24 -11.84
CA LEU A 221 -0.42 5.46 -11.82
C LEU A 221 -1.16 4.26 -12.42
N ALA A 222 -0.77 3.82 -13.62
CA ALA A 222 -1.38 2.70 -14.31
C ALA A 222 -1.24 1.38 -13.53
N TYR A 223 -0.04 1.11 -13.03
CA TYR A 223 0.28 -0.07 -12.25
C TYR A 223 -0.52 -0.14 -10.94
N MET A 224 -0.53 0.95 -10.16
CA MET A 224 -1.23 1.01 -8.89
C MET A 224 -2.75 1.01 -9.07
N MET A 225 -3.26 1.67 -10.12
CA MET A 225 -4.69 1.66 -10.43
C MET A 225 -5.16 0.25 -10.81
N ALA A 226 -4.36 -0.51 -11.56
CA ALA A 226 -4.64 -1.90 -11.90
C ALA A 226 -4.69 -2.78 -10.64
N PHE A 227 -3.69 -2.64 -9.76
CA PHE A 227 -3.64 -3.40 -8.50
C PHE A 227 -4.85 -3.08 -7.60
N TYR A 228 -5.04 -1.82 -7.24
CA TYR A 228 -6.12 -1.44 -6.32
C TYR A 228 -7.50 -1.69 -6.89
N GLY A 229 -7.71 -1.48 -8.20
CA GLY A 229 -8.99 -1.72 -8.85
C GLY A 229 -9.39 -3.19 -8.82
N CYS A 230 -8.52 -4.08 -9.27
CA CYS A 230 -8.80 -5.51 -9.25
C CYS A 230 -8.89 -6.03 -7.82
N TYR A 231 -7.96 -5.67 -6.93
CA TYR A 231 -7.94 -6.15 -5.56
C TYR A 231 -9.21 -5.75 -4.77
N THR A 232 -9.68 -4.52 -4.94
CA THR A 232 -10.84 -4.00 -4.18
C THR A 232 -12.13 -4.74 -4.53
N PHE A 233 -12.39 -5.01 -5.82
CA PHE A 233 -13.68 -5.52 -6.27
C PHE A 233 -13.71 -7.04 -6.54
N LEU A 234 -12.55 -7.70 -6.55
CA LEU A 234 -12.45 -9.13 -6.87
C LEU A 234 -13.25 -10.01 -5.90
N THR A 235 -13.09 -9.79 -4.61
CA THR A 235 -13.79 -10.62 -3.60
C THR A 235 -15.31 -10.39 -3.66
N ASP A 236 -15.75 -9.16 -3.87
CA ASP A 236 -17.19 -8.86 -4.03
C ASP A 236 -17.77 -9.53 -5.27
N HIS A 237 -17.03 -9.53 -6.37
CA HIS A 237 -17.43 -10.23 -7.60
C HIS A 237 -17.60 -11.73 -7.38
N LEU A 238 -16.67 -12.36 -6.68
CA LEU A 238 -16.75 -13.79 -6.37
C LEU A 238 -17.91 -14.12 -5.41
N ARG A 239 -18.16 -13.26 -4.44
CA ARG A 239 -19.23 -13.43 -3.46
C ARG A 239 -20.62 -13.09 -4.01
N ALA A 240 -20.70 -12.42 -5.15
CA ALA A 240 -21.97 -12.13 -5.80
C ALA A 240 -22.61 -13.39 -6.45
N THR A 241 -21.78 -14.40 -6.79
CA THR A 241 -22.22 -15.66 -7.42
C THR A 241 -22.36 -16.80 -6.42
N ASP A 242 -21.56 -16.79 -5.35
CA ASP A 242 -21.51 -17.87 -4.36
C ASP A 242 -21.72 -17.30 -2.96
N ASP A 243 -22.43 -18.04 -2.11
CA ASP A 243 -22.68 -17.67 -0.70
C ASP A 243 -21.43 -17.92 0.17
N LEU A 244 -20.34 -17.22 -0.16
CA LEU A 244 -19.04 -17.33 0.50
C LEU A 244 -18.84 -16.19 1.48
N GLY A 245 -18.15 -16.50 2.58
CA GLY A 245 -17.81 -15.52 3.62
C GLY A 245 -16.63 -14.61 3.24
N PRO A 246 -16.33 -13.60 4.09
CA PRO A 246 -15.16 -12.73 3.96
C PRO A 246 -13.82 -13.48 3.95
N SER A 247 -13.74 -14.67 4.53
CA SER A 247 -12.54 -15.53 4.58
C SER A 247 -11.97 -15.84 3.20
N LEU A 248 -12.81 -15.92 2.16
CA LEU A 248 -12.34 -16.08 0.79
C LEU A 248 -11.36 -14.96 0.40
N GLY A 249 -11.71 -13.71 0.68
CA GLY A 249 -10.81 -12.56 0.46
C GLY A 249 -9.54 -12.64 1.31
N GLY A 250 -9.64 -13.23 2.51
CA GLY A 250 -8.50 -13.57 3.35
C GLY A 250 -7.56 -14.57 2.67
N TRP A 251 -8.08 -15.64 2.08
CA TRP A 251 -7.29 -16.64 1.34
C TRP A 251 -6.63 -16.04 0.09
N ILE A 252 -7.34 -15.19 -0.66
CA ILE A 252 -6.78 -14.45 -1.81
C ILE A 252 -5.61 -13.57 -1.35
N SER A 253 -5.80 -12.81 -0.26
CA SER A 253 -4.76 -11.92 0.29
C SER A 253 -3.55 -12.71 0.79
N LEU A 254 -3.77 -13.83 1.49
CA LEU A 254 -2.70 -14.73 1.94
C LEU A 254 -1.88 -15.26 0.77
N SER A 255 -2.53 -15.81 -0.25
CA SER A 255 -1.88 -16.37 -1.44
C SER A 255 -1.07 -15.29 -2.18
N TYR A 256 -1.68 -14.12 -2.43
CA TYR A 256 -1.00 -12.98 -3.02
C TYR A 256 0.20 -12.53 -2.17
N GLY A 257 0.02 -12.37 -0.86
CA GLY A 257 1.06 -11.94 0.06
C GLY A 257 2.24 -12.92 0.13
N LEU A 258 1.97 -14.22 0.11
CA LEU A 258 3.00 -15.26 0.02
C LEU A 258 3.78 -15.16 -1.29
N GLY A 259 3.08 -15.01 -2.43
CA GLY A 259 3.71 -14.79 -3.73
C GLY A 259 4.60 -13.56 -3.74
N PHE A 260 4.09 -12.44 -3.24
CA PHE A 260 4.83 -11.18 -3.13
C PHE A 260 6.07 -11.31 -2.24
N GLY A 261 5.96 -12.02 -1.11
CA GLY A 261 7.07 -12.26 -0.18
C GLY A 261 8.15 -13.20 -0.75
N VAL A 262 7.75 -14.29 -1.40
CA VAL A 262 8.69 -15.26 -2.02
C VAL A 262 9.45 -14.62 -3.18
N ALA A 263 8.85 -13.67 -3.89
CA ALA A 263 9.47 -12.98 -5.01
C ALA A 263 10.74 -12.20 -4.62
N VAL A 264 10.91 -11.81 -3.33
CA VAL A 264 12.14 -11.19 -2.79
C VAL A 264 13.38 -12.04 -3.08
N LEU A 265 13.23 -13.38 -3.12
CA LEU A 265 14.34 -14.30 -3.45
C LEU A 265 14.81 -14.12 -4.91
N GLY A 266 13.98 -13.53 -5.77
CA GLY A 266 14.28 -13.24 -7.17
C GLY A 266 14.82 -11.83 -7.43
N ASP A 267 15.02 -10.97 -6.42
CA ASP A 267 15.49 -9.59 -6.60
C ASP A 267 16.84 -9.49 -7.31
N GLY A 268 17.68 -10.52 -7.22
CA GLY A 268 18.91 -10.64 -8.00
C GLY A 268 18.72 -10.60 -9.53
N LEU A 269 17.49 -10.84 -10.04
CA LEU A 269 17.17 -10.66 -11.46
C LEU A 269 17.19 -9.17 -11.86
N LEU A 270 16.71 -8.29 -10.97
CA LEU A 270 16.75 -6.83 -11.18
C LEU A 270 18.19 -6.32 -11.21
N ASP A 271 19.03 -6.85 -10.33
CA ASP A 271 20.45 -6.49 -10.28
C ASP A 271 21.19 -6.96 -11.55
N ARG A 272 20.89 -8.19 -12.01
CA ARG A 272 21.56 -8.81 -13.16
C ARG A 272 21.13 -8.23 -14.51
N TRP A 273 19.83 -7.99 -14.71
CA TRP A 273 19.27 -7.58 -16.00
C TRP A 273 19.02 -6.07 -16.10
N GLY A 274 18.95 -5.41 -14.95
CA GLY A 274 18.61 -4.00 -14.82
C GLY A 274 17.09 -3.75 -14.86
N PRO A 275 16.59 -2.76 -14.10
CA PRO A 275 15.17 -2.55 -13.91
C PRO A 275 14.41 -2.22 -15.20
N TRP A 276 15.00 -1.51 -16.16
CA TRP A 276 14.35 -1.20 -17.44
C TRP A 276 14.05 -2.43 -18.31
N ARG A 277 14.89 -3.45 -18.25
CA ARG A 277 14.68 -4.69 -19.02
C ARG A 277 13.62 -5.58 -18.38
N VAL A 278 13.44 -5.51 -17.07
CA VAL A 278 12.43 -6.26 -16.32
C VAL A 278 11.07 -5.58 -16.39
N ALA A 279 11.01 -4.25 -16.55
CA ALA A 279 9.78 -3.45 -16.51
C ALA A 279 8.71 -3.94 -17.49
N ALA A 280 9.03 -3.99 -18.78
CA ALA A 280 8.06 -4.32 -19.80
C ALA A 280 7.54 -5.76 -19.67
N PRO A 281 8.38 -6.82 -19.53
CA PRO A 281 7.91 -8.16 -19.26
C PRO A 281 7.02 -8.27 -18.02
N ALA A 282 7.39 -7.64 -16.91
CA ALA A 282 6.61 -7.67 -15.67
C ALA A 282 5.21 -7.06 -15.88
N PHE A 283 5.12 -5.90 -16.53
CA PHE A 283 3.81 -5.27 -16.79
C PHE A 283 2.97 -6.05 -17.81
N LEU A 284 3.56 -6.69 -18.83
CA LEU A 284 2.83 -7.52 -19.77
C LEU A 284 2.29 -8.79 -19.11
N VAL A 285 3.09 -9.45 -18.27
CA VAL A 285 2.63 -10.62 -17.52
C VAL A 285 1.51 -10.22 -16.55
N LEU A 286 1.66 -9.08 -15.85
CA LEU A 286 0.58 -8.55 -15.00
C LEU A 286 -0.69 -8.25 -15.81
N ALA A 287 -0.58 -7.65 -17.00
CA ALA A 287 -1.73 -7.43 -17.87
C ALA A 287 -2.44 -8.74 -18.23
N GLY A 288 -1.67 -9.78 -18.57
CA GLY A 288 -2.20 -11.13 -18.81
C GLY A 288 -2.89 -11.71 -17.58
N LEU A 289 -2.28 -11.56 -16.39
CA LEU A 289 -2.91 -12.02 -15.14
C LEU A 289 -4.21 -11.27 -14.84
N MET A 290 -4.30 -9.95 -15.10
CA MET A 290 -5.57 -9.21 -14.95
C MET A 290 -6.67 -9.78 -15.85
N LEU A 291 -6.35 -10.14 -17.10
CA LEU A 291 -7.32 -10.77 -18.02
C LEU A 291 -7.68 -12.21 -17.62
N LEU A 292 -6.79 -12.91 -16.94
CA LEU A 292 -7.05 -14.26 -16.43
C LEU A 292 -7.94 -14.26 -15.17
N LEU A 293 -7.97 -13.17 -14.38
CA LEU A 293 -8.78 -13.11 -13.15
C LEU A 293 -10.28 -13.37 -13.39
N PRO A 294 -10.97 -12.72 -14.35
CA PRO A 294 -12.38 -13.00 -14.60
C PRO A 294 -12.62 -14.42 -15.15
N LEU A 295 -11.67 -14.98 -15.91
CA LEU A 295 -11.77 -16.37 -16.40
C LEU A 295 -11.62 -17.36 -15.25
N ALA A 296 -10.65 -17.14 -14.36
CA ALA A 296 -10.47 -17.96 -13.17
C ALA A 296 -11.68 -17.83 -12.21
N ALA A 297 -12.27 -16.63 -12.11
CA ALA A 297 -13.48 -16.40 -11.32
C ALA A 297 -14.69 -17.18 -11.86
N ALA A 298 -14.83 -17.28 -13.18
CA ALA A 298 -15.89 -18.05 -13.81
C ALA A 298 -15.72 -19.57 -13.61
N GLU A 299 -14.49 -20.04 -13.45
CA GLU A 299 -14.19 -21.45 -13.22
C GLU A 299 -14.43 -21.84 -11.75
N SER A 300 -13.81 -21.11 -10.82
CA SER A 300 -13.94 -21.36 -9.37
C SER A 300 -13.32 -20.22 -8.54
N PRO A 301 -13.89 -19.86 -7.39
CA PRO A 301 -13.24 -18.96 -6.43
C PRO A 301 -11.83 -19.42 -6.01
N TRP A 302 -11.60 -20.72 -5.91
CA TRP A 302 -10.31 -21.30 -5.56
C TRP A 302 -9.27 -21.19 -6.68
N ALA A 303 -9.70 -21.18 -7.96
CA ALA A 303 -8.80 -20.89 -9.07
C ALA A 303 -8.22 -19.46 -8.95
N VAL A 304 -9.01 -18.50 -8.44
CA VAL A 304 -8.54 -17.15 -8.15
C VAL A 304 -7.54 -17.15 -6.99
N VAL A 305 -7.77 -17.92 -5.91
CA VAL A 305 -6.81 -18.07 -4.80
C VAL A 305 -5.47 -18.58 -5.30
N VAL A 306 -5.47 -19.59 -6.19
CA VAL A 306 -4.23 -20.11 -6.80
C VAL A 306 -3.58 -19.07 -7.70
N LEU A 307 -4.36 -18.34 -8.52
CA LEU A 307 -3.85 -17.31 -9.44
C LEU A 307 -3.29 -16.09 -8.69
N ALA A 308 -3.75 -15.81 -7.46
CA ALA A 308 -3.26 -14.73 -6.63
C ALA A 308 -1.78 -14.89 -6.26
N LEU A 309 -1.25 -16.11 -6.18
CA LEU A 309 0.17 -16.35 -5.88
C LEU A 309 1.10 -15.82 -7.00
N PRO A 310 0.99 -16.25 -8.27
CA PRO A 310 1.80 -15.66 -9.35
C PRO A 310 1.50 -14.17 -9.55
N TRP A 311 0.27 -13.69 -9.29
CA TRP A 311 -0.02 -12.27 -9.27
C TRP A 311 0.86 -11.54 -8.25
N GLY A 312 0.95 -12.02 -7.01
CA GLY A 312 1.82 -11.46 -5.98
C GLY A 312 3.29 -11.44 -6.40
N VAL A 313 3.79 -12.56 -6.97
CA VAL A 313 5.18 -12.67 -7.45
C VAL A 313 5.49 -11.59 -8.49
N VAL A 314 4.69 -11.48 -9.54
CA VAL A 314 4.98 -10.53 -10.63
C VAL A 314 4.74 -9.09 -10.19
N ASN A 315 3.77 -8.88 -9.29
CA ASN A 315 3.50 -7.55 -8.72
C ASN A 315 4.68 -7.02 -7.91
N HIS A 316 5.39 -7.89 -7.18
CA HIS A 316 6.62 -7.52 -6.48
C HIS A 316 7.67 -6.93 -7.44
N PHE A 317 7.92 -7.61 -8.58
CA PHE A 317 8.86 -7.10 -9.57
C PHE A 317 8.41 -5.77 -10.19
N GLY A 318 7.12 -5.62 -10.51
CA GLY A 318 6.56 -4.37 -11.01
C GLY A 318 6.77 -3.19 -10.05
N LEU A 319 6.53 -3.42 -8.74
CA LEU A 319 6.77 -2.43 -7.69
C LEU A 319 8.25 -2.07 -7.58
N ASN A 320 9.13 -3.07 -7.47
CA ASN A 320 10.56 -2.88 -7.29
C ASN A 320 11.21 -2.15 -8.47
N VAL A 321 10.78 -2.45 -9.69
CA VAL A 321 11.23 -1.73 -10.90
C VAL A 321 10.93 -0.23 -10.77
N LEU A 322 9.68 0.13 -10.45
CA LEU A 322 9.28 1.54 -10.36
C LEU A 322 10.02 2.26 -9.23
N VAL A 323 10.12 1.64 -8.05
CA VAL A 323 10.83 2.23 -6.90
C VAL A 323 12.32 2.38 -7.21
N SER A 324 12.96 1.36 -7.80
CA SER A 324 14.38 1.41 -8.18
C SER A 324 14.66 2.53 -9.17
N LEU A 325 13.85 2.65 -10.22
CA LEU A 325 14.02 3.67 -11.25
C LEU A 325 13.79 5.09 -10.72
N LEU A 326 12.75 5.30 -9.90
CA LEU A 326 12.46 6.60 -9.29
C LEU A 326 13.50 7.00 -8.26
N SER A 327 14.08 6.05 -7.54
CA SER A 327 15.11 6.31 -6.52
C SER A 327 16.53 6.44 -7.07
N SER A 328 16.78 6.04 -8.33
CA SER A 328 18.11 6.05 -8.96
C SER A 328 18.56 7.44 -9.44
N GLY A 329 17.66 8.45 -9.41
CA GLY A 329 17.96 9.80 -9.86
C GLY A 329 18.90 10.56 -8.94
N GLU A 330 18.97 11.89 -9.12
CA GLU A 330 19.82 12.80 -8.35
C GLU A 330 19.53 12.68 -6.85
N PRO A 331 20.54 12.44 -6.00
CA PRO A 331 20.34 12.25 -4.56
C PRO A 331 19.62 13.40 -3.86
N ALA A 332 19.90 14.65 -4.30
CA ALA A 332 19.26 15.86 -3.75
C ALA A 332 17.74 15.92 -4.01
N LEU A 333 17.26 15.28 -5.08
CA LEU A 333 15.86 15.29 -5.51
C LEU A 333 15.09 14.03 -5.07
N ARG A 334 15.79 13.02 -4.56
CA ARG A 334 15.19 11.70 -4.23
C ARG A 334 13.99 11.83 -3.30
N GLY A 335 14.07 12.67 -2.27
CA GLY A 335 12.96 12.90 -1.35
C GLY A 335 11.70 13.45 -2.05
N ALA A 336 11.86 14.44 -2.92
CA ALA A 336 10.75 15.01 -3.69
C ALA A 336 10.16 14.00 -4.70
N VAL A 337 11.02 13.25 -5.39
CA VAL A 337 10.58 12.19 -6.34
C VAL A 337 9.79 11.10 -5.62
N MET A 338 10.26 10.63 -4.45
CA MET A 338 9.56 9.61 -3.68
C MET A 338 8.27 10.15 -3.04
N GLY A 339 8.21 11.43 -2.71
CA GLY A 339 6.97 12.11 -2.31
C GLY A 339 5.93 12.12 -3.44
N LEU A 340 6.34 12.43 -4.67
CA LEU A 340 5.49 12.35 -5.86
C LEU A 340 5.04 10.92 -6.15
N TYR A 341 5.94 9.94 -6.04
CA TYR A 341 5.60 8.52 -6.16
C TYR A 341 4.50 8.13 -5.17
N SER A 342 4.64 8.51 -3.90
CA SER A 342 3.63 8.25 -2.87
C SER A 342 2.30 8.91 -3.22
N ALA A 343 2.31 10.19 -3.60
CA ALA A 343 1.10 10.91 -3.99
C ALA A 343 0.40 10.24 -5.17
N VAL A 344 1.13 9.88 -6.24
CA VAL A 344 0.58 9.20 -7.41
C VAL A 344 0.04 7.81 -7.08
N THR A 345 0.70 7.05 -6.20
CA THR A 345 0.22 5.76 -5.69
C THR A 345 -1.18 5.90 -5.08
N TYR A 346 -1.38 6.92 -4.25
CA TYR A 346 -2.66 7.11 -3.56
C TYR A 346 -3.71 7.86 -4.39
N ILE A 347 -3.29 8.66 -5.37
CA ILE A 347 -4.20 9.15 -6.44
C ILE A 347 -4.71 7.95 -7.26
N ALA A 348 -3.86 6.99 -7.60
CA ALA A 348 -4.27 5.74 -8.24
C ALA A 348 -5.28 4.96 -7.39
N HIS A 349 -5.07 4.89 -6.09
CA HIS A 349 -6.02 4.26 -5.15
C HIS A 349 -7.38 4.99 -5.15
N PHE A 350 -7.38 6.33 -5.16
CA PHE A 350 -8.61 7.11 -5.31
C PHE A 350 -9.33 6.81 -6.63
N LEU A 351 -8.62 6.84 -7.74
CA LEU A 351 -9.18 6.58 -9.06
C LEU A 351 -9.68 5.13 -9.21
N ALA A 352 -8.98 4.17 -8.59
CA ALA A 352 -9.39 2.78 -8.55
C ALA A 352 -10.70 2.61 -7.75
N GLY A 353 -10.77 3.13 -6.54
CA GLY A 353 -11.96 3.00 -5.69
C GLY A 353 -13.16 3.77 -6.25
N ALA A 354 -12.99 5.06 -6.56
CA ALA A 354 -14.08 5.92 -7.00
C ALA A 354 -14.39 5.75 -8.50
N GLY A 355 -13.35 5.72 -9.35
CA GLY A 355 -13.53 5.66 -10.81
C GLY A 355 -13.86 4.24 -11.30
N LEU A 356 -13.00 3.25 -11.00
CA LEU A 356 -13.27 1.86 -11.41
C LEU A 356 -14.45 1.26 -10.65
N GLY A 357 -14.82 1.78 -9.48
CA GLY A 357 -16.04 1.41 -8.78
C GLY A 357 -17.30 1.71 -9.59
N LEU A 358 -17.34 2.82 -10.36
CA LEU A 358 -18.43 3.12 -11.27
C LEU A 358 -18.45 2.15 -12.46
N VAL A 359 -17.27 1.81 -12.98
CA VAL A 359 -17.14 0.81 -14.06
C VAL A 359 -17.61 -0.56 -13.55
N TYR A 360 -17.22 -0.95 -12.36
CA TYR A 360 -17.64 -2.20 -11.73
C TYR A 360 -19.16 -2.28 -11.60
N ALA A 361 -19.81 -1.21 -11.13
CA ALA A 361 -21.27 -1.17 -10.99
C ALA A 361 -22.02 -1.20 -12.32
N GLY A 362 -21.48 -0.60 -13.39
CA GLY A 362 -22.15 -0.52 -14.69
C GLY A 362 -21.80 -1.65 -15.67
N ALA A 363 -20.59 -2.19 -15.60
CA ALA A 363 -20.06 -3.14 -16.59
C ALA A 363 -19.39 -4.39 -15.96
N GLY A 364 -19.42 -4.52 -14.63
CA GLY A 364 -18.91 -5.68 -13.89
C GLY A 364 -17.38 -5.77 -13.80
N PHE A 365 -16.91 -6.84 -13.16
CA PHE A 365 -15.50 -7.03 -12.85
C PHE A 365 -14.62 -7.22 -14.09
N THR A 366 -15.14 -7.89 -15.13
CA THR A 366 -14.40 -8.10 -16.39
C THR A 366 -13.99 -6.75 -17.02
N ALA A 367 -14.85 -5.73 -16.99
CA ALA A 367 -14.50 -4.40 -17.50
C ALA A 367 -13.38 -3.74 -16.67
N VAL A 368 -13.41 -3.88 -15.35
CA VAL A 368 -12.33 -3.42 -14.46
C VAL A 368 -11.02 -4.09 -14.82
N ALA A 369 -11.02 -5.41 -14.98
CA ALA A 369 -9.84 -6.21 -15.34
C ALA A 369 -9.26 -5.83 -16.72
N VAL A 370 -10.12 -5.57 -17.72
CA VAL A 370 -9.71 -5.13 -19.06
C VAL A 370 -9.06 -3.74 -19.00
N ILE A 371 -9.64 -2.80 -18.26
CA ILE A 371 -9.07 -1.44 -18.10
C ILE A 371 -7.73 -1.53 -17.36
N ALA A 372 -7.63 -2.37 -16.33
CA ALA A 372 -6.39 -2.62 -15.60
C ALA A 372 -5.31 -3.19 -16.53
N ALA A 373 -5.64 -4.19 -17.35
CA ALA A 373 -4.73 -4.79 -18.32
C ALA A 373 -4.28 -3.79 -19.39
N ALA A 374 -5.20 -2.97 -19.91
CA ALA A 374 -4.87 -1.91 -20.86
C ALA A 374 -3.91 -0.87 -20.27
N GLY A 375 -4.15 -0.43 -19.02
CA GLY A 375 -3.24 0.46 -18.30
C GLY A 375 -1.84 -0.13 -18.14
N LEU A 376 -1.74 -1.41 -17.79
CA LEU A 376 -0.47 -2.13 -17.66
C LEU A 376 0.23 -2.30 -19.02
N ALA A 377 -0.51 -2.54 -20.11
CA ALA A 377 0.04 -2.59 -21.47
C ALA A 377 0.61 -1.23 -21.90
N VAL A 378 -0.06 -0.13 -21.55
CA VAL A 378 0.47 1.24 -21.74
C VAL A 378 1.76 1.43 -20.95
N ALA A 379 1.80 1.01 -19.66
CA ALA A 379 3.01 1.08 -18.85
C ALA A 379 4.16 0.24 -19.45
N ALA A 380 3.87 -0.95 -19.97
CA ALA A 380 4.84 -1.80 -20.66
C ALA A 380 5.40 -1.13 -21.92
N THR A 381 4.51 -0.55 -22.75
CA THR A 381 4.91 0.21 -23.95
C THR A 381 5.80 1.39 -23.58
N MET A 382 5.44 2.13 -22.53
CA MET A 382 6.26 3.21 -22.00
C MET A 382 7.63 2.70 -21.54
N ALA A 383 7.72 1.51 -20.94
CA ALA A 383 8.98 0.91 -20.51
C ALA A 383 9.91 0.57 -21.70
N MET A 384 9.35 0.28 -22.89
CA MET A 384 10.10 -0.05 -24.10
C MET A 384 10.64 1.18 -24.84
N LEU A 385 10.08 2.37 -24.60
CA LEU A 385 10.56 3.59 -25.23
C LEU A 385 12.03 3.86 -24.83
N PRO A 386 12.86 4.46 -25.70
CA PRO A 386 14.23 4.79 -25.37
C PRO A 386 14.31 5.57 -24.06
N ALA A 387 15.28 5.20 -23.22
CA ALA A 387 15.56 5.99 -22.03
C ALA A 387 15.92 7.41 -22.46
N VAL A 388 15.28 8.43 -21.87
CA VAL A 388 15.70 9.82 -22.11
C VAL A 388 17.14 9.92 -21.65
N ARG A 389 18.07 9.97 -22.60
CA ARG A 389 19.50 10.09 -22.30
C ARG A 389 19.68 11.39 -21.53
N ARG A 390 20.36 11.30 -20.38
CA ARG A 390 20.92 12.48 -19.74
C ARG A 390 21.90 13.10 -20.74
N VAL A 391 21.63 14.29 -21.22
CA VAL A 391 22.60 15.14 -21.91
C VAL A 391 23.52 15.70 -20.84
#